data_8c462d89b4099f5cf0e88a738d0c31f0
#
_entry.id   8c462d89b4099f5cf0e88a738d0c31f0
#
_cell.length_a   1.000
_cell.length_b   1.000
_cell.length_c   1.000
_cell.angle_alpha   90.00
_cell.angle_beta   90.00
_cell.angle_gamma   90.00
#
_symmetry.space_group_name_H-M   'P 1'
#
loop_
_entity.id
_entity.type
_entity.pdbx_description
1 polymer ?
#
loop_
_entity_poly.entity_id
_entity_poly.type
_entity_poly.pdbx_seq_one_letter_code
_entity_poly.pdbx_strand_id
1 'polypeptide(L)'
;MTSSLLKEKSTQPISSVNLWNLNDTNGDIIPLFTDGIVFIDSTVDDYEMLMAGVTPGLEVVLLDGSQDGIVQITRSLEGRSGLSSLHIIAHGEAGELWVGIGFVNSNTLEQYKHDLQSWAAALTPDGDILLYGCNVAAGETGRQFVQLFSQLTGADVAASNNLTGSAALGGDWELEVKIGNVEAPIAFQAETMEAYKAVLPIRYISIATEGAQG
;
A
#
# COMPACT_ATOMS: atom_id res chain seq x y z
N MET A 1 -6.92 0.41 -67.38
CA MET A 1 -7.74 -0.35 -66.40
C MET A 1 -6.85 -0.74 -65.26
N THR A 2 -6.77 0.09 -64.27
CA THR A 2 -5.88 -0.07 -63.11
C THR A 2 -6.74 -0.43 -61.90
N SER A 3 -6.62 -1.69 -61.46
CA SER A 3 -7.29 -2.20 -60.26
C SER A 3 -6.46 -1.84 -59.02
N SER A 4 -7.02 -1.01 -58.16
CA SER A 4 -6.46 -0.61 -56.87
C SER A 4 -6.75 -1.71 -55.84
N LEU A 5 -5.70 -2.37 -55.37
CA LEU A 5 -5.77 -3.32 -54.23
C LEU A 5 -5.72 -2.52 -52.92
N LEU A 6 -6.86 -2.39 -52.28
CA LEU A 6 -6.97 -1.94 -50.90
C LEU A 6 -6.40 -3.02 -50.00
N LYS A 7 -5.24 -2.73 -49.35
CA LYS A 7 -4.68 -3.54 -48.29
C LYS A 7 -5.54 -3.36 -47.03
N GLU A 8 -6.31 -4.36 -46.71
CA GLU A 8 -6.92 -4.51 -45.36
C GLU A 8 -5.82 -4.56 -44.31
N LYS A 9 -5.82 -3.59 -43.40
CA LYS A 9 -5.07 -3.67 -42.17
C LYS A 9 -5.73 -4.73 -41.27
N SER A 10 -5.16 -5.92 -41.24
CA SER A 10 -5.47 -6.93 -40.26
C SER A 10 -5.15 -6.39 -38.86
N THR A 11 -6.18 -6.07 -38.10
CA THR A 11 -6.10 -5.89 -36.66
C THR A 11 -5.94 -7.28 -36.02
N GLN A 12 -4.70 -7.69 -35.88
CA GLN A 12 -4.41 -8.85 -35.02
C GLN A 12 -4.75 -8.45 -33.57
N PRO A 13 -5.47 -9.31 -32.81
CA PRO A 13 -5.60 -9.12 -31.39
C PRO A 13 -4.21 -9.17 -30.78
N ILE A 14 -3.94 -8.28 -29.80
CA ILE A 14 -2.70 -8.32 -29.00
C ILE A 14 -2.75 -9.59 -28.19
N SER A 15 -2.36 -10.70 -28.84
CA SER A 15 -2.23 -11.99 -28.20
C SER A 15 -0.95 -11.96 -27.38
N SER A 16 -1.12 -12.10 -26.08
CA SER A 16 -0.12 -12.58 -25.12
C SER A 16 1.28 -11.98 -25.36
N VAL A 17 1.51 -10.81 -24.78
CA VAL A 17 2.87 -10.40 -24.45
C VAL A 17 3.45 -11.58 -23.63
N ASN A 18 4.46 -12.26 -24.16
CA ASN A 18 5.21 -13.23 -23.41
C ASN A 18 5.95 -12.47 -22.31
N LEU A 19 5.36 -12.42 -21.14
CA LEU A 19 5.87 -11.77 -19.92
C LEU A 19 7.03 -12.56 -19.28
N TRP A 20 7.70 -13.46 -20.03
CA TRP A 20 8.59 -14.47 -19.48
C TRP A 20 10.07 -14.14 -19.55
N ASN A 21 10.53 -12.98 -20.02
CA ASN A 21 11.98 -12.69 -20.03
C ASN A 21 12.26 -11.19 -20.10
N LEU A 22 12.40 -10.54 -18.96
CA LEU A 22 13.30 -9.41 -18.82
C LEU A 22 14.55 -9.94 -18.11
N ASN A 23 15.67 -9.93 -18.80
CA ASN A 23 16.96 -10.17 -18.17
C ASN A 23 17.48 -8.83 -17.64
N ASP A 24 18.06 -8.84 -16.45
CA ASP A 24 18.83 -7.71 -15.96
C ASP A 24 20.11 -7.50 -16.80
N THR A 25 20.89 -6.49 -16.47
CA THR A 25 22.15 -6.18 -17.16
C THR A 25 23.22 -7.29 -17.03
N ASN A 26 23.00 -8.28 -16.16
CA ASN A 26 23.87 -9.43 -15.92
C ASN A 26 23.34 -10.70 -16.60
N GLY A 27 22.16 -10.66 -17.23
CA GLY A 27 21.53 -11.78 -17.89
C GLY A 27 20.71 -12.68 -16.96
N ASP A 28 20.48 -12.26 -15.71
CA ASP A 28 19.64 -12.97 -14.75
C ASP A 28 18.16 -12.75 -15.08
N ILE A 29 17.36 -13.81 -14.99
CA ILE A 29 15.91 -13.74 -15.20
C ILE A 29 15.32 -12.96 -14.01
N ILE A 30 14.83 -11.76 -14.27
CA ILE A 30 14.01 -11.04 -13.30
C ILE A 30 12.63 -11.72 -13.30
N PRO A 31 12.21 -12.37 -12.23
CA PRO A 31 10.85 -12.88 -12.17
C PRO A 31 9.89 -11.71 -12.28
N LEU A 32 8.97 -11.74 -13.23
CA LEU A 32 7.89 -10.76 -13.39
C LEU A 32 6.78 -10.95 -12.35
N PHE A 33 6.96 -11.89 -11.43
CA PHE A 33 6.09 -12.07 -10.29
C PHE A 33 6.57 -11.13 -9.19
N THR A 34 5.77 -10.14 -8.90
CA THR A 34 5.99 -9.30 -7.72
C THR A 34 5.64 -10.13 -6.49
N ASP A 35 6.58 -10.28 -5.57
CA ASP A 35 6.34 -10.99 -4.32
C ASP A 35 5.32 -10.26 -3.43
N GLY A 36 5.11 -8.95 -3.68
CA GLY A 36 4.16 -8.13 -2.95
C GLY A 36 3.87 -6.80 -3.63
N ILE A 37 2.96 -6.03 -3.05
CA ILE A 37 2.54 -4.72 -3.54
C ILE A 37 2.71 -3.68 -2.43
N VAL A 38 3.24 -2.51 -2.80
CA VAL A 38 3.37 -1.34 -1.94
C VAL A 38 2.37 -0.29 -2.42
N PHE A 39 1.35 -0.04 -1.63
CA PHE A 39 0.37 1.02 -1.83
C PHE A 39 0.84 2.26 -1.08
N ILE A 40 1.02 3.37 -1.78
CA ILE A 40 1.45 4.64 -1.20
C ILE A 40 0.37 5.68 -1.43
N ASP A 41 -0.12 6.27 -0.35
CA ASP A 41 -1.09 7.36 -0.42
C ASP A 41 -0.41 8.65 -0.90
N SER A 42 -0.95 9.28 -1.93
CA SER A 42 -0.40 10.53 -2.48
C SER A 42 -0.52 11.74 -1.54
N THR A 43 -1.20 11.59 -0.40
CA THR A 43 -1.24 12.62 0.65
C THR A 43 -0.02 12.57 1.59
N VAL A 44 0.77 11.50 1.51
CA VAL A 44 2.02 11.35 2.27
C VAL A 44 3.08 12.30 1.73
N ASP A 45 3.78 13.00 2.63
CA ASP A 45 4.87 13.90 2.23
C ASP A 45 5.99 13.15 1.53
N ASP A 46 6.55 13.75 0.49
CA ASP A 46 7.65 13.18 -0.31
C ASP A 46 7.37 11.74 -0.80
N TYR A 47 6.10 11.43 -1.12
CA TYR A 47 5.69 10.09 -1.58
C TYR A 47 6.48 9.63 -2.82
N GLU A 48 6.89 10.54 -3.71
CA GLU A 48 7.73 10.21 -4.88
C GLU A 48 9.08 9.63 -4.46
N MET A 49 9.67 10.14 -3.38
CA MET A 49 10.90 9.61 -2.82
C MET A 49 10.68 8.20 -2.26
N LEU A 50 9.58 7.98 -1.56
CA LEU A 50 9.22 6.65 -1.06
C LEU A 50 8.99 5.66 -2.21
N MET A 51 8.25 6.07 -3.26
CA MET A 51 8.04 5.24 -4.46
C MET A 51 9.37 4.81 -5.10
N ALA A 52 10.31 5.76 -5.26
CA ALA A 52 11.62 5.49 -5.86
C ALA A 52 12.50 4.59 -4.99
N GLY A 53 12.25 4.55 -3.68
CA GLY A 53 13.03 3.82 -2.70
C GLY A 53 12.45 2.48 -2.26
N VAL A 54 11.40 2.01 -2.91
CA VAL A 54 10.85 0.67 -2.66
C VAL A 54 11.88 -0.40 -3.04
N THR A 55 11.95 -1.44 -2.25
CA THR A 55 12.84 -2.59 -2.48
C THR A 55 12.50 -3.26 -3.81
N PRO A 56 13.51 -3.57 -4.67
CA PRO A 56 13.29 -4.28 -5.92
C PRO A 56 12.53 -5.60 -5.73
N GLY A 57 11.59 -5.90 -6.62
CA GLY A 57 10.72 -7.09 -6.55
C GLY A 57 9.32 -6.80 -6.02
N LEU A 58 9.09 -5.65 -5.39
CA LEU A 58 7.76 -5.19 -5.01
C LEU A 58 7.16 -4.27 -6.08
N GLU A 59 5.89 -4.46 -6.39
CA GLU A 59 5.14 -3.55 -7.26
C GLU A 59 4.74 -2.30 -6.46
N VAL A 60 4.77 -1.13 -7.10
CA VAL A 60 4.37 0.13 -6.45
C VAL A 60 3.09 0.65 -7.08
N VAL A 61 2.09 0.93 -6.25
CA VAL A 61 0.81 1.52 -6.65
C VAL A 61 0.58 2.81 -5.87
N LEU A 62 0.50 3.94 -6.59
CA LEU A 62 0.14 5.22 -6.01
C LEU A 62 -1.39 5.29 -5.86
N LEU A 63 -1.85 5.58 -4.65
CA LEU A 63 -3.27 5.81 -4.36
C LEU A 63 -3.59 7.30 -4.53
N ASP A 64 -4.71 7.58 -5.19
CA ASP A 64 -5.24 8.94 -5.31
C ASP A 64 -5.81 9.39 -3.96
N GLY A 65 -5.15 10.33 -3.32
CA GLY A 65 -5.55 10.87 -2.02
C GLY A 65 -6.90 11.59 -2.00
N SER A 66 -7.52 11.83 -3.16
CA SER A 66 -8.87 12.41 -3.29
C SER A 66 -9.99 11.35 -3.36
N GLN A 67 -9.64 10.06 -3.32
CA GLN A 67 -10.56 8.93 -3.38
C GLN A 67 -10.41 8.02 -2.16
N ASP A 68 -11.37 7.14 -1.94
CA ASP A 68 -11.31 6.13 -0.87
C ASP A 68 -10.20 5.11 -1.16
N GLY A 69 -9.19 5.06 -0.29
CA GLY A 69 -8.01 4.23 -0.49
C GLY A 69 -8.30 2.74 -0.35
N ILE A 70 -9.21 2.32 0.54
CA ILE A 70 -9.57 0.90 0.68
C ILE A 70 -10.22 0.37 -0.60
N VAL A 71 -11.10 1.17 -1.20
CA VAL A 71 -11.74 0.82 -2.48
C VAL A 71 -10.70 0.75 -3.61
N GLN A 72 -9.72 1.65 -3.63
CA GLN A 72 -8.64 1.63 -4.63
C GLN A 72 -7.76 0.38 -4.48
N ILE A 73 -7.35 0.04 -3.26
CA ILE A 73 -6.58 -1.18 -2.96
C ILE A 73 -7.37 -2.40 -3.41
N THR A 74 -8.64 -2.51 -3.04
CA THR A 74 -9.51 -3.62 -3.41
C THR A 74 -9.57 -3.81 -4.93
N ARG A 75 -9.78 -2.74 -5.68
CA ARG A 75 -9.78 -2.79 -7.16
C ARG A 75 -8.43 -3.21 -7.73
N SER A 76 -7.34 -2.74 -7.13
CA SER A 76 -5.99 -3.12 -7.56
C SER A 76 -5.70 -4.60 -7.33
N LEU A 77 -6.32 -5.21 -6.33
CA LEU A 77 -6.16 -6.62 -5.99
C LEU A 77 -7.08 -7.56 -6.79
N GLU A 78 -8.09 -7.05 -7.50
CA GLU A 78 -9.01 -7.85 -8.29
C GLU A 78 -8.27 -8.74 -9.32
N GLY A 79 -8.54 -10.04 -9.26
CA GLY A 79 -7.94 -11.03 -10.17
C GLY A 79 -6.47 -11.37 -9.89
N ARG A 80 -5.86 -10.79 -8.86
CA ARG A 80 -4.51 -11.17 -8.42
C ARG A 80 -4.54 -12.35 -7.47
N SER A 81 -3.42 -13.05 -7.38
CA SER A 81 -3.23 -14.16 -6.44
C SER A 81 -1.74 -14.43 -6.21
N GLY A 82 -1.41 -15.05 -5.10
CA GLY A 82 -0.05 -15.49 -4.80
C GLY A 82 0.89 -14.40 -4.31
N LEU A 83 0.36 -13.27 -3.86
CA LEU A 83 1.16 -12.22 -3.25
C LEU A 83 1.59 -12.64 -1.83
N SER A 84 2.86 -12.49 -1.50
CA SER A 84 3.38 -12.77 -0.15
C SER A 84 3.17 -11.60 0.81
N SER A 85 3.01 -10.36 0.28
CA SER A 85 2.81 -9.20 1.14
C SER A 85 2.03 -8.06 0.48
N LEU A 86 1.32 -7.30 1.31
CA LEU A 86 0.77 -5.98 1.00
C LEU A 86 1.35 -4.97 1.98
N HIS A 87 1.88 -3.87 1.48
CA HIS A 87 2.40 -2.77 2.28
C HIS A 87 1.53 -1.54 2.04
N ILE A 88 1.00 -0.94 3.10
CA ILE A 88 0.12 0.23 3.00
C ILE A 88 0.77 1.40 3.72
N ILE A 89 1.23 2.38 2.95
CA ILE A 89 1.88 3.60 3.43
C ILE A 89 0.87 4.73 3.41
N ALA A 90 0.45 5.16 4.59
CA ALA A 90 -0.61 6.14 4.77
C ALA A 90 -0.45 6.89 6.10
N HIS A 91 -1.35 7.80 6.41
CA HIS A 91 -1.38 8.47 7.71
C HIS A 91 -2.06 7.60 8.76
N GLY A 92 -1.66 7.75 10.03
CA GLY A 92 -2.23 6.95 11.13
C GLY A 92 -2.24 7.65 12.48
N GLU A 93 -3.10 7.16 13.36
CA GLU A 93 -3.10 7.39 14.80
C GLU A 93 -3.63 6.14 15.53
N ALA A 94 -3.71 6.21 16.88
CA ALA A 94 -4.04 5.04 17.70
C ALA A 94 -5.40 4.41 17.33
N GLY A 95 -5.33 3.24 16.67
CA GLY A 95 -6.50 2.46 16.23
C GLY A 95 -7.15 2.99 14.95
N GLU A 96 -6.44 3.80 14.19
CA GLU A 96 -6.97 4.39 12.96
C GLU A 96 -5.92 4.49 11.86
N LEU A 97 -6.31 4.17 10.63
CA LEU A 97 -5.51 4.31 9.42
C LEU A 97 -6.29 5.17 8.41
N TRP A 98 -5.67 6.22 7.88
CA TRP A 98 -6.23 7.13 6.89
C TRP A 98 -5.61 6.87 5.54
N VAL A 99 -6.42 6.45 4.57
CA VAL A 99 -5.97 6.12 3.21
C VAL A 99 -6.85 6.88 2.21
N GLY A 100 -6.29 7.86 1.55
CA GLY A 100 -7.05 8.82 0.74
C GLY A 100 -8.02 9.64 1.58
N ILE A 101 -9.27 9.77 1.11
CA ILE A 101 -10.35 10.41 1.87
C ILE A 101 -11.02 9.46 2.87
N GLY A 102 -10.72 8.16 2.80
CA GLY A 102 -11.25 7.15 3.70
C GLY A 102 -10.43 7.02 4.99
N PHE A 103 -11.07 6.58 6.06
CA PHE A 103 -10.38 6.16 7.26
C PHE A 103 -10.96 4.86 7.79
N VAL A 104 -10.10 4.03 8.34
CA VAL A 104 -10.46 2.72 8.88
C VAL A 104 -10.10 2.68 10.35
N ASN A 105 -11.10 2.43 11.20
CA ASN A 105 -10.96 2.17 12.62
C ASN A 105 -11.96 1.10 13.06
N SER A 106 -11.97 0.72 14.33
CA SER A 106 -12.85 -0.35 14.83
C SER A 106 -14.35 -0.12 14.56
N ASN A 107 -14.79 1.13 14.38
CA ASN A 107 -16.21 1.45 14.10
C ASN A 107 -16.53 1.41 12.60
N THR A 108 -15.55 1.71 11.73
CA THR A 108 -15.73 1.77 10.27
C THR A 108 -15.34 0.46 9.57
N LEU A 109 -14.57 -0.43 10.22
CA LEU A 109 -14.16 -1.72 9.67
C LEU A 109 -15.30 -2.55 9.10
N GLU A 110 -16.46 -2.54 9.74
CA GLU A 110 -17.63 -3.31 9.25
C GLU A 110 -18.15 -2.77 7.91
N GLN A 111 -17.97 -1.49 7.60
CA GLN A 111 -18.34 -0.91 6.30
C GLN A 111 -17.43 -1.44 5.17
N TYR A 112 -16.17 -1.71 5.47
CA TYR A 112 -15.19 -2.24 4.54
C TYR A 112 -15.02 -3.77 4.61
N LYS A 113 -15.85 -4.44 5.40
CA LYS A 113 -15.70 -5.88 5.65
C LYS A 113 -15.61 -6.71 4.37
N HIS A 114 -16.46 -6.43 3.40
CA HIS A 114 -16.47 -7.19 2.14
C HIS A 114 -15.18 -6.96 1.34
N ASP A 115 -14.73 -5.72 1.26
CA ASP A 115 -13.48 -5.35 0.60
C ASP A 115 -12.29 -6.05 1.26
N LEU A 116 -12.14 -5.88 2.58
CA LEU A 116 -11.03 -6.46 3.34
C LEU A 116 -11.00 -7.99 3.26
N GLN A 117 -12.15 -8.66 3.34
CA GLN A 117 -12.25 -10.11 3.18
C GLN A 117 -11.84 -10.57 1.77
N SER A 118 -12.06 -9.75 0.75
CA SER A 118 -11.68 -10.08 -0.63
C SER A 118 -10.16 -10.10 -0.84
N TRP A 119 -9.38 -9.40 0.00
CA TRP A 119 -7.92 -9.33 -0.12
C TRP A 119 -7.25 -10.68 0.13
N ALA A 120 -7.87 -11.55 0.93
CA ALA A 120 -7.40 -12.92 1.14
C ALA A 120 -7.21 -13.71 -0.17
N ALA A 121 -8.00 -13.42 -1.21
CA ALA A 121 -7.88 -14.10 -2.51
C ALA A 121 -6.62 -13.69 -3.29
N ALA A 122 -6.08 -12.50 -3.02
CA ALA A 122 -4.85 -12.01 -3.64
C ALA A 122 -3.59 -12.51 -2.93
N LEU A 123 -3.68 -12.79 -1.63
CA LEU A 123 -2.57 -13.23 -0.81
C LEU A 123 -2.33 -14.74 -0.88
N THR A 124 -1.11 -15.15 -0.56
CA THR A 124 -0.80 -16.54 -0.18
C THR A 124 -1.44 -16.87 1.18
N PRO A 125 -1.56 -18.16 1.55
CA PRO A 125 -2.07 -18.53 2.88
C PRO A 125 -1.29 -17.93 4.06
N ASP A 126 -0.01 -17.67 3.88
CA ASP A 126 0.90 -17.09 4.87
C ASP A 126 1.24 -15.62 4.51
N GLY A 127 0.34 -14.95 3.77
CA GLY A 127 0.59 -13.59 3.28
C GLY A 127 0.41 -12.52 4.35
N ASP A 128 1.30 -11.53 4.33
CA ASP A 128 1.40 -10.48 5.33
C ASP A 128 0.79 -9.15 4.87
N ILE A 129 0.26 -8.37 5.81
CA ILE A 129 -0.11 -6.96 5.57
C ILE A 129 0.65 -6.05 6.54
N LEU A 130 1.42 -5.10 6.01
CA LEU A 130 2.23 -4.18 6.78
C LEU A 130 1.64 -2.76 6.70
N LEU A 131 1.24 -2.20 7.84
CA LEU A 131 0.59 -0.90 7.96
C LEU A 131 1.58 0.15 8.46
N TYR A 132 2.00 1.03 7.55
CA TYR A 132 2.95 2.12 7.83
C TYR A 132 2.19 3.43 8.06
N GLY A 133 1.75 3.63 9.28
CA GLY A 133 1.12 4.87 9.73
C GLY A 133 1.51 5.12 11.18
N CYS A 134 1.71 6.37 11.56
CA CYS A 134 2.09 6.69 12.94
C CYS A 134 1.06 6.15 13.93
N ASN A 135 1.54 5.45 14.97
CA ASN A 135 0.75 5.04 16.12
C ASN A 135 -0.44 4.09 15.82
N VAL A 136 -0.60 3.55 14.61
CA VAL A 136 -1.77 2.72 14.24
C VAL A 136 -2.05 1.63 15.28
N ALA A 137 -1.01 0.98 15.80
CA ALA A 137 -1.10 -0.06 16.81
C ALA A 137 -0.87 0.44 18.25
N ALA A 138 -0.87 1.77 18.50
CA ALA A 138 -0.56 2.30 19.81
C ALA A 138 -1.67 2.02 20.84
N GLY A 139 -1.22 1.63 22.04
CA GLY A 139 -2.09 1.34 23.16
C GLY A 139 -3.04 0.15 22.94
N GLU A 140 -4.06 0.05 23.76
CA GLU A 140 -5.06 -1.02 23.64
C GLU A 140 -5.95 -0.85 22.40
N THR A 141 -6.36 0.38 22.11
CA THR A 141 -7.20 0.72 20.94
C THR A 141 -6.52 0.32 19.63
N GLY A 142 -5.23 0.66 19.49
CA GLY A 142 -4.45 0.31 18.31
C GLY A 142 -4.28 -1.21 18.15
N ARG A 143 -3.97 -1.93 19.23
CA ARG A 143 -3.84 -3.39 19.20
C ARG A 143 -5.14 -4.08 18.81
N GLN A 144 -6.26 -3.64 19.37
CA GLN A 144 -7.59 -4.16 19.02
C GLN A 144 -7.93 -3.92 17.56
N PHE A 145 -7.62 -2.73 17.03
CA PHE A 145 -7.81 -2.41 15.62
C PHE A 145 -7.01 -3.36 14.72
N VAL A 146 -5.70 -3.52 14.97
CA VAL A 146 -4.84 -4.41 14.16
C VAL A 146 -5.31 -5.86 14.24
N GLN A 147 -5.78 -6.32 15.39
CA GLN A 147 -6.33 -7.66 15.56
C GLN A 147 -7.63 -7.86 14.74
N LEU A 148 -8.54 -6.89 14.76
CA LEU A 148 -9.77 -6.95 13.96
C LEU A 148 -9.47 -6.88 12.46
N PHE A 149 -8.49 -6.06 12.07
CA PHE A 149 -8.05 -5.95 10.68
C PHE A 149 -7.47 -7.29 10.18
N SER A 150 -6.60 -7.93 10.95
CA SER A 150 -6.09 -9.29 10.66
C SER A 150 -7.21 -10.31 10.55
N GLN A 151 -8.19 -10.31 11.46
CA GLN A 151 -9.33 -11.23 11.40
C GLN A 151 -10.19 -11.03 10.14
N LEU A 152 -10.38 -9.82 9.68
CA LEU A 152 -11.17 -9.51 8.49
C LEU A 152 -10.45 -9.88 7.20
N THR A 153 -9.16 -9.58 7.11
CA THR A 153 -8.35 -9.88 5.92
C THR A 153 -7.91 -11.34 5.86
N GLY A 154 -7.87 -12.04 7.02
CA GLY A 154 -7.32 -13.38 7.13
C GLY A 154 -5.79 -13.43 7.02
N ALA A 155 -5.12 -12.28 6.97
CA ALA A 155 -3.67 -12.16 6.84
C ALA A 155 -2.98 -11.95 8.20
N ASP A 156 -1.70 -12.24 8.26
CA ASP A 156 -0.84 -11.79 9.35
C ASP A 156 -0.55 -10.30 9.18
N VAL A 157 -0.58 -9.52 10.28
CA VAL A 157 -0.52 -8.05 10.20
C VAL A 157 0.54 -7.48 11.11
N ALA A 158 1.38 -6.57 10.58
CA ALA A 158 2.28 -5.74 11.38
C ALA A 158 1.89 -4.26 11.29
N ALA A 159 2.03 -3.53 12.40
CA ALA A 159 1.77 -2.10 12.45
C ALA A 159 2.63 -1.39 13.51
N SER A 160 2.93 -0.11 13.27
CA SER A 160 3.72 0.72 14.18
C SER A 160 2.90 1.17 15.41
N ASN A 161 3.53 1.18 16.57
CA ASN A 161 2.96 1.70 17.82
C ASN A 161 3.53 3.08 18.21
N ASN A 162 4.38 3.67 17.36
CA ASN A 162 5.05 4.96 17.54
C ASN A 162 4.99 5.80 16.26
N LEU A 163 5.88 6.79 16.10
CA LEU A 163 5.99 7.60 14.89
C LEU A 163 6.71 6.82 13.78
N THR A 164 6.08 6.65 12.63
CA THR A 164 6.68 6.03 11.45
C THR A 164 7.33 7.09 10.57
N GLY A 165 8.61 6.90 10.21
CA GLY A 165 9.36 7.79 9.32
C GLY A 165 10.67 8.31 9.90
N SER A 166 10.94 9.61 9.74
CA SER A 166 12.22 10.24 10.05
C SER A 166 12.65 10.12 11.51
N ALA A 167 13.83 9.55 11.73
CA ALA A 167 14.47 9.49 13.06
C ALA A 167 14.76 10.87 13.65
N ALA A 168 15.02 11.87 12.81
CA ALA A 168 15.21 13.26 13.25
C ALA A 168 13.96 13.89 13.86
N LEU A 169 12.78 13.34 13.56
CA LEU A 169 11.51 13.73 14.13
C LEU A 169 11.02 12.75 15.22
N GLY A 170 11.86 11.80 15.62
CA GLY A 170 11.56 10.81 16.64
C GLY A 170 10.81 9.58 16.11
N GLY A 171 10.77 9.39 14.79
CA GLY A 171 10.18 8.23 14.13
C GLY A 171 11.20 7.13 13.85
N ASP A 172 10.70 6.00 13.45
CA ASP A 172 11.46 4.88 12.89
C ASP A 172 10.63 4.15 11.83
N TRP A 173 11.09 3.00 11.34
CA TRP A 173 10.40 2.19 10.34
C TRP A 173 10.05 0.80 10.91
N GLU A 174 10.14 0.64 12.22
CA GLU A 174 9.77 -0.62 12.86
C GLU A 174 8.23 -0.75 12.94
N LEU A 175 7.75 -1.98 12.80
CA LEU A 175 6.34 -2.32 12.96
C LEU A 175 6.27 -3.30 14.15
N GLU A 176 6.18 -2.75 15.35
CA GLU A 176 6.45 -3.46 16.59
C GLU A 176 5.31 -4.40 16.99
N VAL A 177 4.08 -4.07 16.59
CA VAL A 177 2.91 -4.91 16.90
C VAL A 177 2.64 -5.84 15.73
N LYS A 178 2.74 -7.14 16.01
CA LYS A 178 2.50 -8.21 15.05
C LYS A 178 1.37 -9.11 15.54
N ILE A 179 0.42 -9.37 14.64
CA ILE A 179 -0.65 -10.36 14.81
C ILE A 179 -0.36 -11.46 13.80
N GLY A 180 -0.13 -12.69 14.27
CA GLY A 180 0.33 -13.81 13.44
C GLY A 180 1.84 -13.88 13.32
N ASN A 181 2.35 -14.54 12.27
CA ASN A 181 3.77 -14.76 12.02
C ASN A 181 4.24 -13.93 10.81
N VAL A 182 4.40 -12.63 11.00
CA VAL A 182 4.82 -11.72 9.95
C VAL A 182 6.29 -11.93 9.57
N GLU A 183 6.52 -12.38 8.34
CA GLU A 183 7.84 -12.71 7.77
C GLU A 183 8.30 -11.68 6.73
N ALA A 184 7.36 -10.92 6.13
CA ALA A 184 7.68 -9.91 5.13
C ALA A 184 8.61 -8.82 5.69
N PRO A 185 9.69 -8.47 4.97
CA PRO A 185 10.58 -7.38 5.36
C PRO A 185 9.92 -6.01 5.16
N ILE A 186 10.55 -4.97 5.70
CA ILE A 186 10.16 -3.58 5.43
C ILE A 186 10.29 -3.28 3.93
N ALA A 187 9.33 -2.52 3.37
CA ALA A 187 9.22 -2.28 1.93
C ALA A 187 10.32 -1.38 1.34
N PHE A 188 11.09 -0.68 2.16
CA PHE A 188 12.01 0.37 1.72
C PHE A 188 13.47 -0.01 1.87
N GLN A 189 14.29 0.50 0.95
CA GLN A 189 15.74 0.43 1.05
C GLN A 189 16.25 1.30 2.21
N ALA A 190 17.35 0.89 2.85
CA ALA A 190 17.91 1.58 4.03
C ALA A 190 18.22 3.06 3.75
N GLU A 191 18.77 3.34 2.59
CA GLU A 191 19.11 4.69 2.15
C GLU A 191 17.89 5.61 2.06
N THR A 192 16.75 5.06 1.63
CA THR A 192 15.47 5.80 1.56
C THR A 192 14.95 6.09 2.95
N MET A 193 14.97 5.11 3.84
CA MET A 193 14.54 5.28 5.23
C MET A 193 15.39 6.34 5.97
N GLU A 194 16.70 6.35 5.77
CA GLU A 194 17.61 7.35 6.34
C GLU A 194 17.41 8.75 5.74
N ALA A 195 17.12 8.83 4.45
CA ALA A 195 16.96 10.08 3.72
C ALA A 195 15.59 10.74 3.94
N TYR A 196 14.56 9.98 4.31
CA TYR A 196 13.21 10.50 4.51
C TYR A 196 13.13 11.52 5.65
N LYS A 197 12.45 12.66 5.43
CA LYS A 197 12.48 13.81 6.35
C LYS A 197 11.14 14.10 7.03
N ALA A 198 10.10 13.32 6.75
CA ALA A 198 8.79 13.46 7.36
C ALA A 198 8.43 12.26 8.26
N VAL A 199 7.29 12.34 8.91
CA VAL A 199 6.60 11.24 9.61
C VAL A 199 5.16 11.17 9.11
N LEU A 200 4.44 10.09 9.40
CA LEU A 200 3.13 9.76 8.85
C LEU A 200 1.95 9.95 9.84
N PRO A 201 1.85 11.07 10.62
CA PRO A 201 0.72 11.31 11.49
C PRO A 201 -0.49 11.79 10.70
N ILE A 202 -1.69 11.60 11.24
CA ILE A 202 -2.89 12.23 10.69
C ILE A 202 -2.72 13.75 10.68
N ARG A 203 -3.00 14.35 9.53
CA ARG A 203 -3.04 15.80 9.38
C ARG A 203 -4.49 16.25 9.48
N TYR A 204 -4.86 16.82 10.62
CA TYR A 204 -6.11 17.56 10.69
C TYR A 204 -5.99 18.80 9.81
N ILE A 205 -6.75 18.87 8.72
CA ILE A 205 -6.89 20.09 7.95
C ILE A 205 -7.59 21.09 8.90
N SER A 206 -6.83 22.01 9.46
CA SER A 206 -7.40 23.15 10.18
C SER A 206 -8.20 23.96 9.15
N ILE A 207 -9.51 23.78 9.12
CA ILE A 207 -10.39 24.70 8.41
C ILE A 207 -10.27 26.01 9.20
N ALA A 208 -9.42 26.91 8.72
CA ALA A 208 -9.39 28.27 9.21
C ALA A 208 -10.78 28.84 8.95
N THR A 209 -11.60 28.93 9.98
CA THR A 209 -12.77 29.76 9.96
C THR A 209 -12.26 31.20 9.86
N GLU A 210 -12.24 31.75 8.65
CA GLU A 210 -12.13 33.19 8.47
C GLU A 210 -13.28 33.80 9.26
N GLY A 211 -12.91 34.35 10.41
CA GLY A 211 -13.83 35.08 11.25
C GLY A 211 -14.42 36.22 10.44
N ALA A 212 -15.69 36.12 10.17
CA ALA A 212 -16.48 37.28 9.76
C ALA A 212 -16.35 38.35 10.88
N GLN A 213 -15.48 39.32 10.65
CA GLN A 213 -15.53 40.56 11.37
C GLN A 213 -16.59 41.44 10.68
N GLY A 214 -17.79 41.49 11.26
CA GLY A 214 -18.80 42.47 10.99
C GLY A 214 -18.67 43.69 11.91
#